data_b57fa84128032b15d3fdfbcafc751ff9
#
_entry.id   b57fa84128032b15d3fdfbcafc751ff9
#
_cell.length_a   1.000
_cell.length_b   1.000
_cell.length_c   1.000
_cell.angle_alpha   90.00
_cell.angle_beta   90.00
_cell.angle_gamma   90.00
#
_symmetry.space_group_name_H-M   'P 1'
#
loop_
_entity.id
_entity.type
_entity.pdbx_description
1 polymer ?
#
loop_
_entity_poly.entity_id
_entity_poly.type
_entity_poly.pdbx_seq_one_letter_code
_entity_poly.pdbx_strand_id
1 'polypeptide(L)'
;MNASLATRALLTLLLLLAPLTGLAQPTGIPQDRIFDVGQLKPLDSALKVKVGDPAPDFSLPTIDGGTVTLAQYRGKKNVVLSFVPAAWTPVCSGQWPGYNIVQDMFEATDTQLIGVSVDNVPTLHAWVQEMGGLWFPVASDFHPHGALADALGILRSNGEAERSLFLIDKQGVIRYIDVHDINSRPDLGPLVKAMRELKK
;
A
#
# COMPACT_ATOMS: atom_id res chain seq x y z
N MET A 1 -6.98 -79.79 -34.09
CA MET A 1 -7.83 -79.81 -32.89
C MET A 1 -7.01 -79.22 -31.77
N ASN A 2 -7.45 -78.20 -31.12
CA ASN A 2 -7.12 -77.50 -29.90
C ASN A 2 -6.94 -75.97 -30.11
N ALA A 3 -8.00 -75.30 -29.85
CA ALA A 3 -8.07 -73.88 -29.76
C ALA A 3 -7.48 -73.39 -28.42
N SER A 4 -6.55 -72.43 -28.47
CA SER A 4 -5.99 -71.74 -27.34
C SER A 4 -6.65 -70.37 -27.25
N LEU A 5 -7.49 -70.15 -26.20
CA LEU A 5 -8.04 -68.87 -25.85
C LEU A 5 -6.95 -67.96 -25.24
N ALA A 6 -6.57 -66.90 -25.91
CA ALA A 6 -5.77 -65.86 -25.33
C ALA A 6 -6.65 -64.81 -24.65
N THR A 7 -6.67 -64.86 -23.33
CA THR A 7 -7.37 -63.88 -22.47
C THR A 7 -6.58 -62.55 -22.50
N ARG A 8 -7.12 -61.52 -23.13
CA ARG A 8 -6.58 -60.16 -23.07
C ARG A 8 -7.12 -59.51 -21.78
N ALA A 9 -6.23 -59.30 -20.83
CA ALA A 9 -6.49 -58.50 -19.66
C ALA A 9 -6.42 -57.00 -20.01
N LEU A 10 -7.53 -56.30 -20.03
CA LEU A 10 -7.63 -54.88 -20.17
C LEU A 10 -7.33 -54.23 -18.82
N LEU A 11 -6.13 -53.67 -18.66
CA LEU A 11 -5.76 -52.87 -17.50
C LEU A 11 -6.35 -51.48 -17.69
N THR A 12 -7.50 -51.19 -17.04
CA THR A 12 -8.10 -49.87 -16.97
C THR A 12 -7.35 -49.05 -15.93
N LEU A 13 -6.47 -48.19 -16.38
CA LEU A 13 -5.78 -47.17 -15.54
C LEU A 13 -6.80 -46.09 -15.17
N LEU A 14 -7.38 -46.17 -13.97
CA LEU A 14 -8.24 -45.13 -13.40
C LEU A 14 -7.33 -43.96 -12.94
N LEU A 15 -7.15 -42.92 -13.75
CA LEU A 15 -6.56 -41.65 -13.30
C LEU A 15 -7.55 -40.97 -12.36
N LEU A 16 -7.28 -41.07 -11.05
CA LEU A 16 -7.91 -40.23 -10.04
C LEU A 16 -7.42 -38.78 -10.22
N LEU A 17 -8.21 -37.98 -10.96
CA LEU A 17 -8.11 -36.51 -10.90
C LEU A 17 -8.58 -36.09 -9.51
N ALA A 18 -7.63 -35.92 -8.59
CA ALA A 18 -7.90 -35.20 -7.35
C ALA A 18 -8.19 -33.72 -7.75
N PRO A 19 -9.30 -33.12 -7.30
CA PRO A 19 -9.52 -31.72 -7.49
C PRO A 19 -8.40 -30.98 -6.73
N LEU A 20 -7.60 -30.19 -7.43
CA LEU A 20 -6.78 -29.16 -6.80
C LEU A 20 -7.76 -28.15 -6.18
N THR A 21 -8.14 -28.40 -4.92
CA THR A 21 -8.73 -27.37 -4.09
C THR A 21 -7.62 -26.33 -3.88
N GLY A 22 -7.60 -25.31 -4.72
CA GLY A 22 -6.82 -24.13 -4.49
C GLY A 22 -7.23 -23.58 -3.13
N LEU A 23 -6.37 -23.78 -2.13
CA LEU A 23 -6.52 -23.12 -0.84
C LEU A 23 -6.47 -21.62 -1.14
N ALA A 24 -7.62 -20.96 -1.06
CA ALA A 24 -7.67 -19.51 -1.09
C ALA A 24 -6.69 -19.02 -0.02
N GLN A 25 -5.66 -18.31 -0.45
CA GLN A 25 -4.72 -17.70 0.49
C GLN A 25 -5.53 -16.79 1.41
N PRO A 26 -5.36 -16.89 2.74
CA PRO A 26 -6.05 -16.00 3.65
C PRO A 26 -5.67 -14.56 3.28
N THR A 27 -6.66 -13.77 2.89
CA THR A 27 -6.48 -12.35 2.56
C THR A 27 -6.35 -11.58 3.86
N GLY A 28 -5.13 -11.30 4.28
CA GLY A 28 -4.86 -10.47 5.45
C GLY A 28 -3.79 -11.06 6.37
N ILE A 29 -3.18 -10.20 7.15
CA ILE A 29 -2.16 -10.58 8.14
C ILE A 29 -2.83 -11.33 9.30
N PRO A 30 -2.31 -12.50 9.73
CA PRO A 30 -2.79 -13.20 10.92
C PRO A 30 -2.77 -12.28 12.16
N GLN A 31 -3.82 -12.33 12.98
CA GLN A 31 -3.98 -11.44 14.13
C GLN A 31 -2.89 -11.60 15.18
N ASP A 32 -2.32 -12.79 15.33
CA ASP A 32 -1.20 -13.09 16.23
C ASP A 32 0.13 -12.44 15.79
N ARG A 33 0.19 -11.91 14.57
CA ARG A 33 1.35 -11.16 14.04
C ARG A 33 1.14 -9.65 14.08
N ILE A 34 -0.03 -9.19 14.48
CA ILE A 34 -0.35 -7.77 14.60
C ILE A 34 -0.04 -7.29 16.02
N PHE A 35 0.80 -6.26 16.11
CA PHE A 35 1.11 -5.63 17.38
C PHE A 35 0.01 -4.62 17.73
N ASP A 36 -0.75 -4.90 18.78
CA ASP A 36 -1.79 -3.99 19.26
C ASP A 36 -1.15 -2.80 19.99
N VAL A 37 -1.25 -1.63 19.39
CA VAL A 37 -0.73 -0.37 19.94
C VAL A 37 -1.72 0.32 20.90
N GLY A 38 -2.91 -0.25 21.09
CA GLY A 38 -3.99 0.37 21.86
C GLY A 38 -4.51 1.67 21.23
N GLN A 39 -5.13 2.50 22.05
CA GLN A 39 -5.64 3.80 21.64
C GLN A 39 -4.54 4.87 21.71
N LEU A 40 -4.24 5.50 20.58
CA LEU A 40 -3.21 6.52 20.47
C LEU A 40 -3.83 7.93 20.47
N LYS A 41 -3.03 8.96 20.78
CA LYS A 41 -3.42 10.37 20.59
C LYS A 41 -3.77 10.60 19.13
N PRO A 42 -4.98 11.09 18.80
CA PRO A 42 -5.46 11.17 17.41
C PRO A 42 -4.51 11.90 16.47
N LEU A 43 -4.02 13.07 16.86
CA LEU A 43 -3.05 13.89 16.13
C LEU A 43 -1.95 14.36 17.08
N ASP A 44 -0.70 14.31 16.64
CA ASP A 44 0.47 14.66 17.47
C ASP A 44 1.51 15.52 16.73
N SER A 45 1.14 16.10 15.61
CA SER A 45 2.01 16.94 14.76
C SER A 45 1.27 18.20 14.29
N ALA A 46 1.99 19.09 13.60
CA ALA A 46 1.44 20.28 12.98
C ALA A 46 1.96 20.41 11.53
N LEU A 47 1.03 20.50 10.59
CA LEU A 47 1.35 20.66 9.15
C LEU A 47 2.29 21.85 8.91
N LYS A 48 3.31 21.65 8.08
CA LYS A 48 4.23 22.67 7.57
C LYS A 48 3.86 23.13 6.15
N VAL A 49 2.90 22.46 5.52
CA VAL A 49 2.42 22.73 4.16
C VAL A 49 0.90 22.88 4.13
N LYS A 50 0.39 23.49 3.07
CA LYS A 50 -1.05 23.65 2.80
C LYS A 50 -1.38 23.33 1.34
N VAL A 51 -2.66 23.18 1.05
CA VAL A 51 -3.15 23.07 -0.33
C VAL A 51 -2.74 24.33 -1.11
N GLY A 52 -2.14 24.13 -2.30
CA GLY A 52 -1.58 25.18 -3.15
C GLY A 52 -0.06 25.34 -3.04
N ASP A 53 0.56 24.79 -1.99
CA ASP A 53 2.01 24.82 -1.86
C ASP A 53 2.68 23.79 -2.78
N PRO A 54 3.92 24.03 -3.23
CA PRO A 54 4.73 22.99 -3.85
C PRO A 54 5.00 21.87 -2.84
N ALA A 55 4.84 20.63 -3.28
CA ALA A 55 5.20 19.47 -2.46
C ALA A 55 6.72 19.41 -2.29
N PRO A 56 7.23 19.04 -1.10
CA PRO A 56 8.64 18.75 -0.91
C PRO A 56 9.12 17.69 -1.91
N ASP A 57 10.29 17.87 -2.49
CA ASP A 57 10.93 16.82 -3.27
C ASP A 57 11.40 15.70 -2.35
N PHE A 58 11.31 14.47 -2.85
CA PHE A 58 11.78 13.30 -2.12
C PHE A 58 12.45 12.29 -3.03
N SER A 59 13.29 11.46 -2.43
CA SER A 59 13.94 10.30 -3.05
C SER A 59 14.02 9.21 -1.98
N LEU A 60 13.11 8.23 -2.05
CA LEU A 60 12.95 7.21 -1.02
C LEU A 60 13.25 5.82 -1.58
N PRO A 61 13.98 4.97 -0.84
CA PRO A 61 14.17 3.57 -1.22
C PRO A 61 12.85 2.81 -1.13
N THR A 62 12.64 1.88 -2.07
CA THR A 62 11.43 1.06 -2.15
C THR A 62 11.71 -0.40 -1.77
N ILE A 63 10.66 -1.13 -1.44
CA ILE A 63 10.75 -2.53 -1.00
C ILE A 63 11.22 -3.51 -2.10
N ASP A 64 11.20 -3.09 -3.34
CA ASP A 64 11.71 -3.84 -4.51
C ASP A 64 13.19 -3.58 -4.82
N GLY A 65 13.88 -2.80 -3.97
CA GLY A 65 15.29 -2.44 -4.11
C GLY A 65 15.54 -1.24 -5.04
N GLY A 66 14.47 -0.59 -5.52
CA GLY A 66 14.55 0.63 -6.32
C GLY A 66 14.52 1.92 -5.47
N THR A 67 14.19 3.00 -6.15
CA THR A 67 13.99 4.33 -5.55
C THR A 67 12.80 5.00 -6.21
N VAL A 68 11.95 5.64 -5.43
CA VAL A 68 10.85 6.46 -5.92
C VAL A 68 11.09 7.93 -5.62
N THR A 69 10.83 8.79 -6.61
CA THR A 69 10.99 10.25 -6.49
C THR A 69 9.75 10.97 -7.01
N LEU A 70 9.46 12.17 -6.50
CA LEU A 70 8.39 13.00 -7.05
C LEU A 70 8.66 13.38 -8.52
N ALA A 71 9.93 13.63 -8.86
CA ALA A 71 10.36 14.04 -10.20
C ALA A 71 10.00 13.03 -11.30
N GLN A 72 9.94 11.72 -10.97
CA GLN A 72 9.56 10.66 -11.93
C GLN A 72 8.16 10.85 -12.51
N TYR A 73 7.26 11.50 -11.76
CA TYR A 73 5.84 11.67 -12.07
C TYR A 73 5.49 13.06 -12.59
N ARG A 74 6.36 14.06 -12.40
CA ARG A 74 6.13 15.42 -12.88
C ARG A 74 5.82 15.45 -14.38
N GLY A 75 4.78 16.16 -14.76
CA GLY A 75 4.28 16.24 -16.14
C GLY A 75 3.58 14.98 -16.66
N LYS A 76 3.57 13.88 -15.90
CA LYS A 76 3.07 12.57 -16.34
C LYS A 76 1.84 12.14 -15.56
N LYS A 77 1.95 12.01 -14.24
CA LYS A 77 0.88 11.53 -13.35
C LYS A 77 0.72 12.43 -12.15
N ASN A 78 -0.48 12.48 -11.60
CA ASN A 78 -0.70 12.94 -10.24
C ASN A 78 -0.13 11.89 -9.28
N VAL A 79 0.17 12.30 -8.05
CA VAL A 79 0.73 11.42 -7.02
C VAL A 79 -0.13 11.51 -5.76
N VAL A 80 -0.52 10.38 -5.21
CA VAL A 80 -1.03 10.29 -3.83
C VAL A 80 0.04 9.66 -2.96
N LEU A 81 0.48 10.39 -1.94
CA LEU A 81 1.27 9.83 -0.85
C LEU A 81 0.31 9.36 0.24
N SER A 82 0.38 8.08 0.59
CA SER A 82 -0.36 7.50 1.70
C SER A 82 0.60 7.11 2.80
N PHE A 83 0.66 7.93 3.85
CA PHE A 83 1.45 7.63 5.03
C PHE A 83 0.68 6.74 6.00
N VAL A 84 1.39 5.78 6.57
CA VAL A 84 0.94 4.99 7.70
C VAL A 84 1.95 5.10 8.84
N PRO A 85 1.47 5.12 10.10
CA PRO A 85 2.36 5.28 11.27
C PRO A 85 3.39 4.18 11.42
N ALA A 86 2.96 2.92 11.41
CA ALA A 86 3.85 1.79 11.62
C ALA A 86 3.33 0.51 10.96
N ALA A 87 4.23 -0.25 10.37
CA ALA A 87 3.94 -1.61 9.91
C ALA A 87 3.49 -2.52 11.07
N TRP A 88 2.77 -3.60 10.75
CA TRP A 88 2.32 -4.61 11.70
C TRP A 88 1.35 -4.13 12.78
N THR A 89 0.70 -2.97 12.59
CA THR A 89 -0.34 -2.45 13.50
C THR A 89 -1.74 -2.64 12.90
N PRO A 90 -2.82 -2.67 13.73
CA PRO A 90 -4.14 -3.10 13.29
C PRO A 90 -4.72 -2.26 12.14
N VAL A 91 -4.75 -0.93 12.30
CA VAL A 91 -5.37 -0.03 11.32
C VAL A 91 -4.54 0.05 10.04
N CYS A 92 -3.19 0.09 10.16
CA CYS A 92 -2.28 0.14 9.02
C CYS A 92 -2.37 -1.12 8.16
N SER A 93 -2.44 -2.30 8.80
CA SER A 93 -2.54 -3.61 8.13
C SER A 93 -3.86 -3.80 7.37
N GLY A 94 -4.88 -2.99 7.65
CA GLY A 94 -6.13 -2.98 6.90
C GLY A 94 -6.25 -1.84 5.90
N GLN A 95 -5.44 -0.77 6.02
CA GLN A 95 -5.54 0.40 5.14
C GLN A 95 -5.00 0.12 3.74
N TRP A 96 -3.75 -0.31 3.62
CA TRP A 96 -3.11 -0.48 2.32
C TRP A 96 -3.70 -1.63 1.48
N PRO A 97 -4.04 -2.82 2.03
CA PRO A 97 -4.77 -3.83 1.26
C PRO A 97 -6.12 -3.34 0.74
N GLY A 98 -6.78 -2.44 1.47
CA GLY A 98 -8.03 -1.81 1.02
C GLY A 98 -7.90 -1.04 -0.30
N TYR A 99 -6.71 -0.53 -0.62
CA TYR A 99 -6.47 0.19 -1.89
C TYR A 99 -6.40 -0.76 -3.10
N ASN A 100 -6.19 -2.07 -2.92
CA ASN A 100 -6.24 -3.01 -4.03
C ASN A 100 -7.64 -3.08 -4.66
N ILE A 101 -8.69 -2.77 -3.89
CA ILE A 101 -10.10 -2.78 -4.37
C ILE A 101 -10.40 -1.56 -5.26
N VAL A 102 -9.65 -0.47 -5.09
CA VAL A 102 -9.92 0.81 -5.77
C VAL A 102 -8.84 1.21 -6.79
N GLN A 103 -7.99 0.27 -7.20
CA GLN A 103 -6.91 0.51 -8.18
C GLN A 103 -7.42 1.23 -9.44
N ASP A 104 -8.54 0.77 -9.99
CA ASP A 104 -9.15 1.35 -11.21
C ASP A 104 -9.45 2.85 -11.06
N MET A 105 -9.76 3.33 -9.85
CA MET A 105 -10.03 4.75 -9.62
C MET A 105 -8.77 5.60 -9.75
N PHE A 106 -7.62 5.08 -9.32
CA PHE A 106 -6.32 5.74 -9.48
C PHE A 106 -5.90 5.75 -10.94
N GLU A 107 -6.04 4.64 -11.65
CA GLU A 107 -5.74 4.53 -13.08
C GLU A 107 -6.62 5.46 -13.91
N ALA A 108 -7.94 5.47 -13.64
CA ALA A 108 -8.89 6.32 -14.34
C ALA A 108 -8.63 7.82 -14.15
N THR A 109 -7.90 8.24 -13.12
CA THR A 109 -7.56 9.64 -12.83
C THR A 109 -6.09 9.97 -13.12
N ASP A 110 -5.36 9.07 -13.78
CA ASP A 110 -3.93 9.22 -14.10
C ASP A 110 -3.10 9.55 -12.84
N THR A 111 -3.39 8.83 -11.74
CA THR A 111 -2.82 9.05 -10.42
C THR A 111 -2.00 7.84 -9.98
N GLN A 112 -0.78 8.07 -9.49
CA GLN A 112 0.04 7.06 -8.85
C GLN A 112 -0.13 7.13 -7.35
N LEU A 113 -0.49 6.02 -6.72
CA LEU A 113 -0.42 5.86 -5.28
C LEU A 113 0.98 5.41 -4.86
N ILE A 114 1.51 5.97 -3.78
CA ILE A 114 2.77 5.59 -3.15
C ILE A 114 2.48 5.42 -1.66
N GLY A 115 2.73 4.23 -1.12
CA GLY A 115 2.70 3.97 0.32
C GLY A 115 4.01 4.42 0.95
N VAL A 116 3.96 5.16 2.05
CA VAL A 116 5.14 5.64 2.76
C VAL A 116 5.03 5.33 4.26
N SER A 117 6.10 4.86 4.83
CA SER A 117 6.24 4.71 6.28
C SER A 117 7.67 5.06 6.71
N VAL A 118 7.85 5.41 7.97
CA VAL A 118 9.17 5.59 8.59
C VAL A 118 9.84 4.27 8.96
N ASP A 119 9.19 3.13 8.74
CA ASP A 119 9.80 1.81 8.91
C ASP A 119 10.92 1.57 7.89
N ASN A 120 11.89 0.73 8.24
CA ASN A 120 12.95 0.34 7.32
C ASN A 120 12.45 -0.61 6.20
N VAL A 121 13.20 -0.65 5.10
CA VAL A 121 12.85 -1.46 3.91
C VAL A 121 12.60 -2.94 4.23
N PRO A 122 13.45 -3.67 4.99
CA PRO A 122 13.19 -5.08 5.31
C PRO A 122 11.88 -5.31 6.06
N THR A 123 11.52 -4.43 7.01
CA THR A 123 10.25 -4.49 7.75
C THR A 123 9.07 -4.31 6.80
N LEU A 124 9.11 -3.28 5.95
CA LEU A 124 8.05 -3.01 4.97
C LEU A 124 7.92 -4.14 3.95
N HIS A 125 9.06 -4.69 3.47
CA HIS A 125 9.05 -5.80 2.53
C HIS A 125 8.33 -7.02 3.13
N ALA A 126 8.71 -7.44 4.34
CA ALA A 126 8.09 -8.58 5.01
C ALA A 126 6.59 -8.35 5.26
N TRP A 127 6.23 -7.13 5.67
CA TRP A 127 4.84 -6.77 5.94
C TRP A 127 3.97 -6.77 4.67
N VAL A 128 4.47 -6.23 3.55
CA VAL A 128 3.75 -6.24 2.27
C VAL A 128 3.61 -7.66 1.71
N GLN A 129 4.62 -8.51 1.87
CA GLN A 129 4.51 -9.94 1.49
C GLN A 129 3.41 -10.64 2.28
N GLU A 130 3.30 -10.40 3.59
CA GLU A 130 2.26 -10.98 4.43
C GLU A 130 0.85 -10.48 4.07
N MET A 131 0.72 -9.26 3.56
CA MET A 131 -0.55 -8.73 3.02
C MET A 131 -0.99 -9.37 1.70
N GLY A 132 -0.13 -10.17 1.05
CA GLY A 132 -0.39 -10.73 -0.29
C GLY A 132 0.00 -9.81 -1.44
N GLY A 133 0.77 -8.75 -1.17
CA GLY A 133 1.25 -7.80 -2.17
C GLY A 133 0.34 -6.59 -2.38
N LEU A 134 0.93 -5.55 -2.98
CA LEU A 134 0.26 -4.29 -3.31
C LEU A 134 0.59 -3.91 -4.76
N TRP A 135 -0.35 -3.27 -5.47
CA TRP A 135 -0.14 -2.82 -6.86
C TRP A 135 0.68 -1.53 -6.97
N PHE A 136 0.91 -0.85 -5.88
CA PHE A 136 1.63 0.42 -5.83
C PHE A 136 2.98 0.28 -5.12
N PRO A 137 3.97 1.15 -5.41
CA PRO A 137 5.25 1.15 -4.72
C PRO A 137 5.09 1.51 -3.25
N VAL A 138 5.85 0.80 -2.41
CA VAL A 138 5.98 1.10 -0.98
C VAL A 138 7.39 1.58 -0.71
N ALA A 139 7.50 2.73 -0.08
CA ALA A 139 8.72 3.47 0.16
C ALA A 139 8.99 3.69 1.65
N SER A 140 10.25 3.73 2.00
CA SER A 140 10.75 3.89 3.37
C SER A 140 11.32 5.29 3.58
N ASP A 141 10.72 6.05 4.50
CA ASP A 141 11.23 7.35 5.00
C ASP A 141 12.05 7.15 6.29
N PHE A 142 12.80 6.01 6.34
CA PHE A 142 13.56 5.63 7.53
C PHE A 142 14.85 6.43 7.70
N HIS A 143 15.53 6.81 6.61
CA HIS A 143 16.80 7.52 6.69
C HIS A 143 16.97 8.61 5.62
N PRO A 144 17.24 9.88 6.02
CA PRO A 144 17.20 10.39 7.40
C PRO A 144 15.82 10.21 7.99
N HIS A 145 15.74 9.87 9.28
CA HIS A 145 14.50 9.39 9.90
C HIS A 145 13.36 10.39 9.75
N GLY A 146 12.31 9.98 9.02
CA GLY A 146 11.11 10.78 8.82
C GLY A 146 11.34 12.10 8.08
N ALA A 147 12.37 12.20 7.23
CA ALA A 147 12.72 13.47 6.58
C ALA A 147 11.58 14.04 5.73
N LEU A 148 10.88 13.20 4.98
CA LEU A 148 9.71 13.63 4.21
C LEU A 148 8.52 13.93 5.12
N ALA A 149 8.27 13.07 6.11
CA ALA A 149 7.21 13.29 7.10
C ALA A 149 7.43 14.60 7.87
N ASP A 150 8.67 14.91 8.27
CA ASP A 150 9.01 16.19 8.92
C ASP A 150 8.82 17.38 7.98
N ALA A 151 9.26 17.29 6.73
CA ALA A 151 9.09 18.36 5.74
C ALA A 151 7.61 18.69 5.48
N LEU A 152 6.73 17.70 5.53
CA LEU A 152 5.27 17.87 5.44
C LEU A 152 4.65 18.34 6.76
N GLY A 153 5.33 18.17 7.90
CA GLY A 153 4.83 18.48 9.24
C GLY A 153 3.90 17.41 9.79
N ILE A 154 4.17 16.15 9.47
CA ILE A 154 3.40 14.99 9.93
C ILE A 154 4.25 13.98 10.72
N LEU A 155 5.47 14.33 11.07
CA LEU A 155 6.30 13.51 11.96
C LEU A 155 5.84 13.73 13.40
N ARG A 156 5.41 12.65 14.06
CA ARG A 156 4.92 12.64 15.45
C ARG A 156 6.10 12.69 16.42
N SER A 157 5.80 13.05 17.68
CA SER A 157 6.81 13.14 18.74
C SER A 157 7.49 11.80 19.09
N ASN A 158 6.83 10.67 18.76
CA ASN A 158 7.40 9.33 18.94
C ASN A 158 8.21 8.84 17.73
N GLY A 159 8.36 9.66 16.68
CA GLY A 159 9.12 9.33 15.47
C GLY A 159 8.33 8.58 14.40
N GLU A 160 7.06 8.28 14.60
CA GLU A 160 6.17 7.75 13.57
C GLU A 160 5.62 8.87 12.68
N ALA A 161 5.12 8.53 11.51
CA ALA A 161 4.35 9.47 10.70
C ALA A 161 2.87 9.50 11.16
N GLU A 162 2.19 10.64 10.99
CA GLU A 162 0.73 10.65 11.05
C GLU A 162 0.13 9.78 9.95
N ARG A 163 -1.06 9.25 10.20
CA ARG A 163 -1.89 8.68 9.13
C ARG A 163 -2.37 9.80 8.24
N SER A 164 -1.87 9.87 7.01
CA SER A 164 -2.19 10.99 6.15
C SER A 164 -2.21 10.67 4.67
N LEU A 165 -2.95 11.49 3.91
CA LEU A 165 -3.04 11.44 2.46
C LEU A 165 -2.69 12.82 1.89
N PHE A 166 -1.80 12.85 0.91
CA PHE A 166 -1.47 14.05 0.13
C PHE A 166 -1.70 13.76 -1.35
N LEU A 167 -2.58 14.51 -2.01
CA LEU A 167 -2.69 14.48 -3.47
C LEU A 167 -1.86 15.63 -4.06
N ILE A 168 -0.93 15.28 -4.93
CA ILE A 168 -0.02 16.19 -5.61
C ILE A 168 -0.33 16.11 -7.11
N ASP A 169 -0.50 17.25 -7.77
CA ASP A 169 -0.75 17.29 -9.21
C ASP A 169 0.51 17.07 -10.06
N LYS A 170 0.35 16.98 -11.38
CA LYS A 170 1.44 16.80 -12.35
C LYS A 170 2.49 17.94 -12.32
N GLN A 171 2.13 19.10 -11.79
CA GLN A 171 3.02 20.24 -11.61
C GLN A 171 3.81 20.17 -10.31
N GLY A 172 3.48 19.22 -9.43
CA GLY A 172 4.11 19.06 -8.12
C GLY A 172 3.46 19.91 -7.03
N VAL A 173 2.23 20.39 -7.24
CA VAL A 173 1.48 21.22 -6.28
C VAL A 173 0.51 20.35 -5.48
N ILE A 174 0.46 20.56 -4.17
CA ILE A 174 -0.46 19.86 -3.26
C ILE A 174 -1.88 20.34 -3.53
N ARG A 175 -2.80 19.40 -3.80
CA ARG A 175 -4.21 19.67 -4.12
C ARG A 175 -5.20 19.17 -3.09
N TYR A 176 -4.76 18.22 -2.25
CA TYR A 176 -5.56 17.70 -1.16
C TYR A 176 -4.65 17.24 -0.03
N ILE A 177 -5.09 17.45 1.20
CA ILE A 177 -4.43 16.97 2.43
C ILE A 177 -5.50 16.41 3.34
N ASP A 178 -5.26 15.23 3.88
CA ASP A 178 -5.98 14.65 5.00
C ASP A 178 -4.95 14.16 6.03
N VAL A 179 -4.94 14.75 7.21
CA VAL A 179 -4.20 14.23 8.37
C VAL A 179 -5.26 13.64 9.29
N HIS A 180 -5.35 12.32 9.25
CA HIS A 180 -6.46 11.57 9.81
C HIS A 180 -6.18 11.11 11.23
N ASP A 181 -7.26 10.87 12.02
CA ASP A 181 -7.14 10.21 13.31
C ASP A 181 -6.39 8.88 13.15
N ILE A 182 -5.27 8.74 13.87
CA ILE A 182 -4.40 7.57 13.77
C ILE A 182 -5.12 6.25 14.06
N ASN A 183 -6.21 6.30 14.83
CA ASN A 183 -6.98 5.14 15.28
C ASN A 183 -8.02 4.64 14.26
N SER A 184 -8.20 5.34 13.15
CA SER A 184 -9.17 4.97 12.11
C SER A 184 -8.60 5.11 10.70
N ARG A 185 -9.22 4.44 9.72
CA ARG A 185 -8.82 4.54 8.31
C ARG A 185 -9.47 5.76 7.67
N PRO A 186 -8.74 6.51 6.81
CA PRO A 186 -9.32 7.62 6.05
C PRO A 186 -10.48 7.17 5.16
N ASP A 187 -11.52 8.02 5.05
CA ASP A 187 -12.51 7.88 3.99
C ASP A 187 -11.89 8.30 2.65
N LEU A 188 -11.97 7.42 1.65
CA LEU A 188 -11.41 7.68 0.33
C LEU A 188 -12.33 8.54 -0.55
N GLY A 189 -13.59 8.75 -0.19
CA GLY A 189 -14.54 9.54 -0.97
C GLY A 189 -14.03 10.94 -1.30
N PRO A 190 -13.59 11.74 -0.32
CA PRO A 190 -13.01 13.07 -0.55
C PRO A 190 -11.77 13.05 -1.44
N LEU A 191 -10.86 12.08 -1.25
CA LEU A 191 -9.67 11.91 -2.08
C LEU A 191 -10.04 11.61 -3.54
N VAL A 192 -10.95 10.64 -3.76
CA VAL A 192 -11.42 10.27 -5.10
C VAL A 192 -12.07 11.44 -5.81
N LYS A 193 -12.86 12.26 -5.08
CA LYS A 193 -13.43 13.50 -5.62
C LYS A 193 -12.33 14.45 -6.07
N ALA A 194 -11.33 14.73 -5.23
CA ALA A 194 -10.22 15.59 -5.57
C ALA A 194 -9.42 15.09 -6.78
N MET A 195 -9.12 13.77 -6.86
CA MET A 195 -8.46 13.18 -8.04
C MET A 195 -9.26 13.38 -9.33
N ARG A 196 -10.60 13.25 -9.30
CA ARG A 196 -11.47 13.48 -10.46
C ARG A 196 -11.51 14.93 -10.89
N GLU A 197 -11.38 15.88 -9.97
CA GLU A 197 -11.33 17.31 -10.26
C GLU A 197 -10.04 17.70 -10.99
N LEU A 198 -8.92 17.02 -10.73
CA LEU A 198 -7.65 17.24 -11.44
C LEU A 198 -7.63 16.69 -12.87
N LYS A 199 -8.55 15.80 -13.23
CA LYS A 199 -8.65 15.24 -14.59
C LYS A 199 -9.34 16.19 -15.57
N LYS A 200 -10.06 17.20 -15.09
CA LYS A 200 -10.77 18.18 -15.92
C LYS A 200 -9.81 19.22 -16.49
#